data_351d87406433f0bc466a4cbf4dbbe17f
#
_entry.id   351d87406433f0bc466a4cbf4dbbe17f
#
_cell.length_a   1.000
_cell.length_b   1.000
_cell.length_c   1.000
_cell.angle_alpha   90.00
_cell.angle_beta   90.00
_cell.angle_gamma   90.00
#
_symmetry.space_group_name_H-M   'P 1'
#
loop_
_entity.id
_entity.type
_entity.pdbx_description
1 polymer ?
#
loop_
_entity_poly.entity_id
_entity_poly.type
_entity_poly.pdbx_seq_one_letter_code
_entity_poly.pdbx_strand_id
1 'polypeptide(L)'
;MVDFRYHLVSVIAIFLALAVGIVVGTTALNGTVLDNLRGSISSLSGDKRSLEANVKDLRRTVSKDDAFANLVGPTLVRGQLTGQKVLVLSMPDASTGLRDSLISQVVLAGGEITGQIRLKPDLLDPTKTSAVDDLVANLGPPEGAVPGTPAQRAGAELAGALVHRPGAPASGATAQKVLAGFTGAELLAVETEAVQPTATLVLVVSGPAPVAAPDVGQRNAAALALAAAFDSRAGVVVVGPAGAADAPSVLRALRDDATLTERVSSVDDADTPEGRITTVFALHQQVGGGAGRYGTGQGAQAAAPTPSPSR
;
A
#
# COMPACT_ATOMS: atom_id res chain seq x y z
N MET A 1 -67.13 -8.93 62.03
CA MET A 1 -65.76 -9.14 62.49
C MET A 1 -65.15 -10.10 61.50
N VAL A 2 -64.22 -9.67 60.72
CA VAL A 2 -63.50 -10.55 59.77
C VAL A 2 -62.53 -11.33 60.57
N ASP A 3 -62.71 -12.69 60.57
CA ASP A 3 -61.96 -13.61 61.39
C ASP A 3 -60.46 -13.56 61.11
N PHE A 4 -59.64 -13.15 62.03
CA PHE A 4 -58.22 -13.10 62.01
C PHE A 4 -57.56 -14.39 61.47
N ARG A 5 -58.25 -15.51 61.74
CA ARG A 5 -57.89 -16.86 61.29
C ARG A 5 -57.85 -16.96 59.71
N TYR A 6 -58.83 -16.36 59.02
CA TYR A 6 -58.87 -16.39 57.57
C TYR A 6 -57.77 -15.54 56.95
N HIS A 7 -57.42 -14.42 57.57
CA HIS A 7 -56.29 -13.59 57.09
C HIS A 7 -54.96 -14.31 57.26
N LEU A 8 -54.74 -14.99 58.37
CA LEU A 8 -53.53 -15.75 58.64
C LEU A 8 -53.34 -16.88 57.63
N VAL A 9 -54.43 -17.65 57.36
CA VAL A 9 -54.40 -18.74 56.39
C VAL A 9 -54.13 -18.22 54.95
N SER A 10 -54.74 -17.09 54.58
CA SER A 10 -54.51 -16.48 53.25
C SER A 10 -53.06 -16.04 53.08
N VAL A 11 -52.47 -15.41 54.10
CA VAL A 11 -51.04 -14.96 54.05
C VAL A 11 -50.09 -16.15 53.94
N ILE A 12 -50.35 -17.21 54.72
CA ILE A 12 -49.55 -18.46 54.66
C ILE A 12 -49.67 -19.10 53.28
N ALA A 13 -50.87 -19.14 52.70
CA ALA A 13 -51.05 -19.69 51.35
C ALA A 13 -50.33 -18.89 50.26
N ILE A 14 -50.29 -17.56 50.35
CA ILE A 14 -49.56 -16.69 49.42
C ILE A 14 -48.05 -16.93 49.53
N PHE A 15 -47.50 -16.98 50.76
CA PHE A 15 -46.10 -17.29 50.95
C PHE A 15 -45.71 -18.69 50.49
N LEU A 16 -46.58 -19.68 50.70
CA LEU A 16 -46.33 -21.03 50.21
C LEU A 16 -46.36 -21.11 48.69
N ALA A 17 -47.33 -20.44 48.01
CA ALA A 17 -47.40 -20.36 46.59
C ALA A 17 -46.18 -19.65 45.99
N LEU A 18 -45.72 -18.55 46.64
CA LEU A 18 -44.51 -17.83 46.23
C LEU A 18 -43.24 -18.68 46.38
N ALA A 19 -43.12 -19.39 47.50
CA ALA A 19 -41.99 -20.30 47.75
C ALA A 19 -41.95 -21.45 46.72
N VAL A 20 -43.08 -22.08 46.44
CA VAL A 20 -43.20 -23.12 45.40
C VAL A 20 -42.91 -22.55 44.02
N GLY A 21 -43.42 -21.37 43.70
CA GLY A 21 -43.16 -20.66 42.41
C GLY A 21 -41.66 -20.35 42.20
N ILE A 22 -40.95 -19.91 43.24
CA ILE A 22 -39.51 -19.68 43.18
C ILE A 22 -38.74 -20.97 42.96
N VAL A 23 -39.06 -22.02 43.71
CA VAL A 23 -38.38 -23.32 43.58
C VAL A 23 -38.61 -23.97 42.21
N VAL A 24 -39.83 -23.94 41.70
CA VAL A 24 -40.16 -24.46 40.36
C VAL A 24 -39.54 -23.60 39.28
N GLY A 25 -39.56 -22.25 39.43
CA GLY A 25 -38.97 -21.31 38.48
C GLY A 25 -37.45 -21.44 38.35
N THR A 26 -36.76 -21.62 39.48
CA THR A 26 -35.30 -21.79 39.48
C THR A 26 -34.85 -23.15 38.97
N THR A 27 -35.61 -24.23 39.20
CA THR A 27 -35.25 -25.58 38.74
C THR A 27 -35.56 -25.81 37.26
N ALA A 28 -36.66 -25.26 36.74
CA ALA A 28 -37.07 -25.51 35.36
C ALA A 28 -36.28 -24.67 34.35
N LEU A 29 -35.83 -23.46 34.72
CA LEU A 29 -35.10 -22.54 33.82
C LEU A 29 -33.57 -22.76 33.81
N ASN A 30 -32.98 -23.22 34.92
CA ASN A 30 -31.53 -23.34 35.03
C ASN A 30 -30.93 -24.53 34.27
N GLY A 31 -31.64 -25.63 34.07
CA GLY A 31 -31.10 -26.80 33.35
C GLY A 31 -30.88 -26.56 31.88
N THR A 32 -31.94 -26.19 31.17
CA THR A 32 -31.91 -25.99 29.69
C THR A 32 -31.04 -24.83 29.27
N VAL A 33 -31.02 -23.70 29.99
CA VAL A 33 -30.21 -22.54 29.69
C VAL A 33 -28.72 -22.83 29.92
N LEU A 34 -28.39 -23.49 31.02
CA LEU A 34 -27.01 -23.88 31.33
C LEU A 34 -26.48 -24.94 30.35
N ASP A 35 -27.28 -25.88 29.91
CA ASP A 35 -26.86 -26.90 28.95
C ASP A 35 -26.67 -26.30 27.54
N ASN A 36 -27.57 -25.40 27.11
CA ASN A 36 -27.40 -24.63 25.87
C ASN A 36 -26.16 -23.72 25.93
N LEU A 37 -25.89 -23.06 27.05
CA LEU A 37 -24.71 -22.22 27.24
C LEU A 37 -23.42 -23.05 27.22
N ARG A 38 -23.39 -24.17 27.90
CA ARG A 38 -22.26 -25.15 27.88
C ARG A 38 -22.04 -25.68 26.46
N GLY A 39 -23.11 -26.03 25.75
CA GLY A 39 -23.04 -26.45 24.36
C GLY A 39 -22.45 -25.36 23.46
N SER A 40 -22.92 -24.12 23.60
CA SER A 40 -22.40 -22.98 22.85
C SER A 40 -20.93 -22.69 23.17
N ILE A 41 -20.52 -22.73 24.43
CA ILE A 41 -19.12 -22.57 24.85
C ILE A 41 -18.24 -23.69 24.30
N SER A 42 -18.71 -24.92 24.33
CA SER A 42 -17.98 -26.08 23.78
C SER A 42 -17.79 -25.95 22.26
N SER A 43 -18.86 -25.60 21.53
CA SER A 43 -18.80 -25.33 20.08
C SER A 43 -17.83 -24.22 19.77
N LEU A 44 -17.97 -23.04 20.42
CA LEU A 44 -17.09 -21.90 20.21
C LEU A 44 -15.62 -22.23 20.51
N SER A 45 -15.36 -23.04 21.54
CA SER A 45 -14.01 -23.51 21.86
C SER A 45 -13.48 -24.49 20.81
N GLY A 46 -14.35 -25.29 20.20
CA GLY A 46 -14.02 -26.15 19.06
C GLY A 46 -13.67 -25.36 17.81
N ASP A 47 -14.54 -24.39 17.47
CA ASP A 47 -14.34 -23.50 16.32
C ASP A 47 -13.05 -22.68 16.45
N LYS A 48 -12.80 -22.14 17.65
CA LYS A 48 -11.56 -21.41 17.92
C LYS A 48 -10.32 -22.28 17.69
N ARG A 49 -10.29 -23.53 18.22
CA ARG A 49 -9.14 -24.43 18.00
C ARG A 49 -8.97 -24.80 16.52
N SER A 50 -10.08 -25.02 15.81
CA SER A 50 -10.05 -25.28 14.36
C SER A 50 -9.47 -24.08 13.59
N LEU A 51 -9.92 -22.86 13.89
CA LEU A 51 -9.38 -21.64 13.30
C LEU A 51 -7.90 -21.45 13.60
N GLU A 52 -7.47 -21.66 14.85
CA GLU A 52 -6.06 -21.59 15.24
C GLU A 52 -5.20 -22.62 14.49
N ALA A 53 -5.70 -23.85 14.31
CA ALA A 53 -5.02 -24.86 13.52
C ALA A 53 -4.92 -24.46 12.04
N ASN A 54 -5.99 -23.98 11.43
CA ASN A 54 -6.01 -23.51 10.06
C ASN A 54 -5.06 -22.34 9.85
N VAL A 55 -5.05 -21.34 10.76
CA VAL A 55 -4.11 -20.23 10.71
C VAL A 55 -2.65 -20.70 10.79
N LYS A 56 -2.36 -21.67 11.64
CA LYS A 56 -1.02 -22.27 11.76
C LYS A 56 -0.60 -22.98 10.47
N ASP A 57 -1.51 -23.71 9.86
CA ASP A 57 -1.23 -24.44 8.62
C ASP A 57 -1.05 -23.50 7.42
N LEU A 58 -1.90 -22.46 7.32
CA LEU A 58 -1.73 -21.41 6.31
C LEU A 58 -0.39 -20.70 6.45
N ARG A 59 -0.01 -20.30 7.67
CA ARG A 59 1.30 -19.67 7.92
C ARG A 59 2.47 -20.57 7.52
N ARG A 60 2.35 -21.88 7.77
CA ARG A 60 3.38 -22.85 7.35
C ARG A 60 3.47 -22.95 5.83
N THR A 61 2.34 -22.92 5.14
CA THR A 61 2.29 -22.93 3.66
C THR A 61 2.93 -21.67 3.10
N VAL A 62 2.50 -20.50 3.54
CA VAL A 62 3.09 -19.22 3.13
C VAL A 62 4.61 -19.19 3.37
N SER A 63 5.07 -19.64 4.56
CA SER A 63 6.52 -19.68 4.84
C SER A 63 7.30 -20.60 3.91
N LYS A 64 6.69 -21.69 3.42
CA LYS A 64 7.34 -22.56 2.43
C LYS A 64 7.36 -21.94 1.04
N ASP A 65 6.29 -21.25 0.65
CA ASP A 65 6.19 -20.54 -0.61
C ASP A 65 7.19 -19.40 -0.65
N ASP A 66 7.28 -18.59 0.42
CA ASP A 66 8.32 -17.56 0.61
C ASP A 66 9.75 -18.14 0.50
N ALA A 67 10.01 -19.27 1.16
CA ALA A 67 11.31 -19.91 1.10
C ALA A 67 11.66 -20.38 -0.33
N PHE A 68 10.68 -20.92 -1.05
CA PHE A 68 10.85 -21.31 -2.44
C PHE A 68 11.09 -20.09 -3.34
N ALA A 69 10.29 -19.03 -3.20
CA ALA A 69 10.46 -17.80 -3.97
C ALA A 69 11.81 -17.13 -3.70
N ASN A 70 12.27 -17.10 -2.44
CA ASN A 70 13.61 -16.61 -2.09
C ASN A 70 14.74 -17.46 -2.71
N LEU A 71 14.54 -18.77 -2.86
CA LEU A 71 15.51 -19.67 -3.49
C LEU A 71 15.60 -19.46 -5.01
N VAL A 72 14.47 -19.37 -5.69
CA VAL A 72 14.43 -19.30 -7.16
C VAL A 72 14.49 -17.86 -7.69
N GLY A 73 14.02 -16.90 -6.90
CA GLY A 73 13.90 -15.48 -7.26
C GLY A 73 15.17 -14.89 -7.87
N PRO A 74 16.36 -15.05 -7.24
CA PRO A 74 17.61 -14.56 -7.79
C PRO A 74 17.92 -15.04 -9.20
N THR A 75 17.54 -16.28 -9.53
CA THR A 75 17.72 -16.83 -10.88
C THR A 75 16.73 -16.23 -11.87
N LEU A 76 15.49 -16.01 -11.45
CA LEU A 76 14.43 -15.45 -12.29
C LEU A 76 14.66 -13.99 -12.66
N VAL A 77 15.16 -13.17 -11.71
CA VAL A 77 15.30 -11.72 -11.91
C VAL A 77 16.64 -11.34 -12.55
N ARG A 78 17.65 -12.19 -12.47
CA ARG A 78 19.01 -11.87 -12.95
C ARG A 78 19.01 -11.46 -14.43
N GLY A 79 19.57 -10.28 -14.70
CA GLY A 79 19.70 -9.73 -16.05
C GLY A 79 18.45 -9.06 -16.60
N GLN A 80 17.31 -9.13 -15.92
CA GLN A 80 16.05 -8.54 -16.39
C GLN A 80 16.09 -7.02 -16.53
N LEU A 81 16.94 -6.34 -15.75
CA LEU A 81 17.08 -4.89 -15.78
C LEU A 81 18.47 -4.44 -16.23
N THR A 82 19.22 -5.28 -16.95
CA THR A 82 20.55 -4.95 -17.46
C THR A 82 20.48 -3.68 -18.34
N GLY A 83 21.31 -2.68 -18.00
CA GLY A 83 21.35 -1.39 -18.69
C GLY A 83 20.21 -0.44 -18.35
N GLN A 84 19.29 -0.83 -17.47
CA GLN A 84 18.22 0.04 -17.01
C GLN A 84 18.65 0.88 -15.81
N LYS A 85 18.19 2.11 -15.77
CA LYS A 85 18.50 3.10 -14.75
C LYS A 85 17.24 3.48 -14.00
N VAL A 86 17.22 3.17 -12.69
CA VAL A 86 16.02 3.25 -11.85
C VAL A 86 16.17 4.36 -10.81
N LEU A 87 15.26 5.33 -10.86
CA LEU A 87 15.06 6.30 -9.78
C LEU A 87 14.07 5.70 -8.76
N VAL A 88 14.41 5.73 -7.48
CA VAL A 88 13.52 5.28 -6.41
C VAL A 88 12.90 6.49 -5.71
N LEU A 89 11.57 6.57 -5.74
CA LEU A 89 10.77 7.57 -5.04
C LEU A 89 10.01 6.89 -3.90
N SER A 90 10.28 7.28 -2.67
CA SER A 90 9.53 6.79 -1.51
C SER A 90 8.45 7.78 -1.12
N MET A 91 7.20 7.32 -0.98
CA MET A 91 6.14 8.09 -0.36
C MET A 91 6.44 8.33 1.12
N PRO A 92 5.80 9.34 1.76
CA PRO A 92 6.10 9.65 3.17
C PRO A 92 5.91 8.48 4.14
N ASP A 93 4.95 7.64 3.87
CA ASP A 93 4.53 6.46 4.66
C ASP A 93 5.26 5.17 4.25
N ALA A 94 6.11 5.21 3.24
CA ALA A 94 6.87 4.05 2.77
C ALA A 94 7.89 3.58 3.81
N SER A 95 7.90 2.29 4.08
CA SER A 95 8.88 1.67 4.99
C SER A 95 10.27 1.65 4.35
N THR A 96 11.30 2.00 5.13
CA THR A 96 12.70 1.92 4.68
C THR A 96 13.10 0.49 4.36
N GLY A 97 12.64 -0.49 5.14
CA GLY A 97 12.93 -1.91 4.91
C GLY A 97 12.37 -2.43 3.59
N LEU A 98 11.15 -2.02 3.21
CA LEU A 98 10.57 -2.37 1.91
C LEU A 98 11.38 -1.74 0.77
N ARG A 99 11.67 -0.44 0.86
CA ARG A 99 12.49 0.27 -0.14
C ARG A 99 13.84 -0.42 -0.34
N ASP A 100 14.57 -0.69 0.74
CA ASP A 100 15.92 -1.26 0.68
C ASP A 100 15.90 -2.69 0.10
N SER A 101 14.86 -3.47 0.41
CA SER A 101 14.64 -4.79 -0.18
C SER A 101 14.41 -4.72 -1.70
N LEU A 102 13.62 -3.74 -2.15
CA LEU A 102 13.35 -3.52 -3.57
C LEU A 102 14.59 -3.01 -4.31
N ILE A 103 15.36 -2.11 -3.72
CA ILE A 103 16.65 -1.66 -4.27
C ILE A 103 17.59 -2.86 -4.46
N SER A 104 17.69 -3.73 -3.46
CA SER A 104 18.51 -4.95 -3.55
C SER A 104 18.06 -5.86 -4.69
N GLN A 105 16.76 -5.98 -4.93
CA GLN A 105 16.22 -6.77 -6.06
C GLN A 105 16.50 -6.12 -7.42
N VAL A 106 16.38 -4.80 -7.55
CA VAL A 106 16.73 -4.06 -8.77
C VAL A 106 18.20 -4.24 -9.11
N VAL A 107 19.09 -4.11 -8.13
CA VAL A 107 20.54 -4.33 -8.32
C VAL A 107 20.83 -5.77 -8.69
N LEU A 108 20.19 -6.74 -8.04
CA LEU A 108 20.31 -8.18 -8.36
C LEU A 108 19.86 -8.47 -9.80
N ALA A 109 18.85 -7.75 -10.28
CA ALA A 109 18.37 -7.84 -11.67
C ALA A 109 19.29 -7.14 -12.69
N GLY A 110 20.38 -6.51 -12.27
CA GLY A 110 21.32 -5.81 -13.13
C GLY A 110 20.94 -4.34 -13.43
N GLY A 111 19.96 -3.78 -12.71
CA GLY A 111 19.59 -2.38 -12.80
C GLY A 111 20.53 -1.48 -11.98
N GLU A 112 20.71 -0.24 -12.43
CA GLU A 112 21.48 0.80 -11.73
C GLU A 112 20.53 1.74 -11.00
N ILE A 113 20.76 2.01 -9.71
CA ILE A 113 20.00 3.01 -8.96
C ILE A 113 20.62 4.39 -9.20
N THR A 114 19.85 5.30 -9.81
CA THR A 114 20.31 6.66 -10.12
C THR A 114 20.13 7.64 -8.97
N GLY A 115 19.28 7.31 -8.01
CA GLY A 115 19.02 8.12 -6.84
C GLY A 115 17.89 7.56 -6.00
N GLN A 116 17.85 8.00 -4.76
CA GLN A 116 16.79 7.68 -3.81
C GLN A 116 16.27 8.98 -3.22
N ILE A 117 14.97 9.22 -3.37
CA ILE A 117 14.30 10.43 -2.93
C ILE A 117 13.09 10.05 -2.10
N ARG A 118 12.98 10.62 -0.92
CA ARG A 118 11.78 10.50 -0.08
C ARG A 118 10.95 11.76 -0.22
N LEU A 119 9.70 11.60 -0.61
CA LEU A 119 8.72 12.68 -0.59
C LEU A 119 8.33 12.98 0.87
N LYS A 120 8.23 14.24 1.21
CA LYS A 120 7.73 14.66 2.53
C LYS A 120 6.21 14.88 2.46
N PRO A 121 5.50 14.77 3.60
CA PRO A 121 4.04 14.92 3.64
C PRO A 121 3.55 16.24 3.02
N ASP A 122 4.30 17.32 3.22
CA ASP A 122 3.96 18.68 2.77
C ASP A 122 3.83 18.80 1.24
N LEU A 123 4.56 17.98 0.47
CA LEU A 123 4.44 17.96 -0.99
C LEU A 123 3.05 17.48 -1.46
N LEU A 124 2.41 16.61 -0.68
CA LEU A 124 1.11 16.03 -0.98
C LEU A 124 -0.03 16.72 -0.20
N ASP A 125 0.29 17.68 0.67
CA ASP A 125 -0.69 18.33 1.53
C ASP A 125 -1.48 19.39 0.76
N PRO A 126 -2.82 19.26 0.66
CA PRO A 126 -3.65 20.23 -0.04
C PRO A 126 -3.62 21.66 0.56
N THR A 127 -3.19 21.80 1.81
CA THR A 127 -3.05 23.12 2.45
C THR A 127 -1.73 23.83 2.11
N LYS A 128 -0.77 23.11 1.54
CA LYS A 128 0.57 23.61 1.16
C LYS A 128 0.73 23.93 -0.33
N THR A 129 -0.35 23.88 -1.08
CA THR A 129 -0.34 24.03 -2.55
C THR A 129 0.27 25.35 -3.01
N SER A 130 0.03 26.48 -2.31
CA SER A 130 0.63 27.78 -2.63
C SER A 130 2.16 27.78 -2.47
N ALA A 131 2.69 27.15 -1.43
CA ALA A 131 4.13 27.05 -1.22
C ALA A 131 4.81 26.20 -2.32
N VAL A 132 4.15 25.14 -2.77
CA VAL A 132 4.62 24.31 -3.90
C VAL A 132 4.60 25.15 -5.19
N ASP A 133 3.55 25.93 -5.43
CA ASP A 133 3.44 26.80 -6.60
C ASP A 133 4.51 27.89 -6.65
N ASP A 134 4.75 28.56 -5.53
CA ASP A 134 5.78 29.60 -5.41
C ASP A 134 7.17 29.02 -5.67
N LEU A 135 7.45 27.82 -5.16
CA LEU A 135 8.70 27.13 -5.42
C LEU A 135 8.89 26.84 -6.92
N VAL A 136 7.87 26.23 -7.55
CA VAL A 136 7.92 25.85 -8.98
C VAL A 136 8.06 27.10 -9.84
N ALA A 137 7.36 28.19 -9.53
CA ALA A 137 7.49 29.47 -10.25
C ALA A 137 8.92 30.05 -10.16
N ASN A 138 9.57 29.93 -8.99
CA ASN A 138 10.95 30.40 -8.78
C ASN A 138 12.00 29.51 -9.44
N LEU A 139 11.74 28.25 -9.66
CA LEU A 139 12.63 27.34 -10.40
C LEU A 139 12.66 27.65 -11.92
N GLY A 140 11.56 28.19 -12.41
CA GLY A 140 11.31 28.46 -13.84
C GLY A 140 10.53 27.30 -14.48
N PRO A 141 9.79 27.55 -15.57
CA PRO A 141 9.00 26.51 -16.21
C PRO A 141 9.91 25.44 -16.81
N PRO A 142 9.59 24.15 -16.54
CA PRO A 142 10.25 23.04 -17.23
C PRO A 142 9.91 23.11 -18.72
N GLU A 143 10.80 22.62 -19.58
CA GLU A 143 10.53 22.53 -21.03
C GLU A 143 9.26 21.69 -21.27
N GLY A 144 8.21 22.30 -21.80
CA GLY A 144 6.92 21.66 -22.03
C GLY A 144 5.99 21.64 -20.81
N ALA A 145 6.18 22.56 -19.85
CA ALA A 145 5.28 22.69 -18.69
C ALA A 145 3.84 22.91 -19.13
N VAL A 146 2.98 21.96 -18.76
CA VAL A 146 1.56 22.05 -19.02
C VAL A 146 0.90 22.78 -17.83
N PRO A 147 -0.06 23.69 -18.08
CA PRO A 147 -0.89 24.23 -17.01
C PRO A 147 -1.56 23.08 -16.25
N GLY A 148 -1.52 23.12 -14.92
CA GLY A 148 -2.08 22.03 -14.11
C GLY A 148 -2.10 22.36 -12.62
N THR A 149 -2.44 21.38 -11.82
CA THR A 149 -2.39 21.50 -10.37
C THR A 149 -0.94 21.70 -9.87
N PRO A 150 -0.75 22.23 -8.65
CA PRO A 150 0.58 22.36 -8.04
C PRO A 150 1.38 21.05 -8.06
N ALA A 151 0.74 19.94 -7.75
CA ALA A 151 1.37 18.62 -7.79
C ALA A 151 1.79 18.18 -9.22
N GLN A 152 1.00 18.50 -10.25
CA GLN A 152 1.36 18.24 -11.64
C GLN A 152 2.59 19.05 -12.05
N ARG A 153 2.63 20.33 -11.70
CA ARG A 153 3.79 21.20 -11.98
C ARG A 153 5.04 20.75 -11.23
N ALA A 154 4.92 20.45 -9.94
CA ALA A 154 6.04 19.91 -9.15
C ALA A 154 6.56 18.58 -9.74
N GLY A 155 5.65 17.70 -10.13
CA GLY A 155 6.00 16.45 -10.81
C GLY A 155 6.71 16.67 -12.14
N ALA A 156 6.26 17.62 -12.94
CA ALA A 156 6.89 17.97 -14.23
C ALA A 156 8.31 18.52 -14.05
N GLU A 157 8.53 19.37 -13.01
CA GLU A 157 9.87 19.86 -12.64
C GLU A 157 10.80 18.73 -12.23
N LEU A 158 10.33 17.86 -11.30
CA LEU A 158 11.12 16.74 -10.82
C LEU A 158 11.40 15.72 -11.95
N ALA A 159 10.40 15.37 -12.75
CA ALA A 159 10.57 14.45 -13.87
C ALA A 159 11.51 15.04 -14.94
N GLY A 160 11.37 16.35 -15.23
CA GLY A 160 12.25 17.06 -16.16
C GLY A 160 13.71 17.09 -15.73
N ALA A 161 13.92 17.21 -14.42
CA ALA A 161 15.25 17.28 -13.82
C ALA A 161 15.94 15.92 -13.64
N LEU A 162 15.18 14.84 -13.43
CA LEU A 162 15.72 13.57 -12.94
C LEU A 162 15.64 12.42 -13.95
N VAL A 163 14.77 12.54 -14.96
CA VAL A 163 14.53 11.48 -15.93
C VAL A 163 15.14 11.80 -17.26
N HIS A 164 15.84 10.82 -17.83
CA HIS A 164 16.41 10.94 -19.16
C HIS A 164 15.34 10.79 -20.24
N ARG A 165 15.30 11.75 -21.15
CA ARG A 165 14.48 11.66 -22.38
C ARG A 165 15.39 11.68 -23.60
N PRO A 166 15.22 10.75 -24.57
CA PRO A 166 15.94 10.81 -25.82
C PRO A 166 15.76 12.18 -26.52
N GLY A 167 16.87 12.85 -26.84
CA GLY A 167 16.86 14.18 -27.48
C GLY A 167 16.74 15.37 -26.51
N ALA A 168 16.47 15.15 -25.21
CA ALA A 168 16.46 16.20 -24.20
C ALA A 168 17.04 15.65 -22.88
N PRO A 169 18.36 15.40 -22.80
CA PRO A 169 18.96 14.88 -21.58
C PRO A 169 18.89 15.94 -20.48
N ALA A 170 18.46 15.50 -19.28
CA ALA A 170 18.50 16.36 -18.09
C ALA A 170 19.95 16.69 -17.74
N SER A 171 20.24 17.98 -17.42
CA SER A 171 21.57 18.36 -16.99
C SER A 171 21.77 18.17 -15.51
N GLY A 172 22.95 17.75 -15.08
CA GLY A 172 23.30 17.61 -13.66
C GLY A 172 23.11 18.92 -12.88
N ALA A 173 23.41 20.08 -13.50
CA ALA A 173 23.21 21.39 -12.88
C ALA A 173 21.71 21.70 -12.66
N THR A 174 20.85 21.35 -13.62
CA THR A 174 19.38 21.49 -13.47
C THR A 174 18.86 20.58 -12.38
N ALA A 175 19.29 19.32 -12.35
CA ALA A 175 18.90 18.37 -11.32
C ALA A 175 19.28 18.87 -9.92
N GLN A 176 20.51 19.37 -9.75
CA GLN A 176 20.96 19.92 -8.47
C GLN A 176 20.15 21.15 -8.05
N LYS A 177 19.87 22.09 -8.98
CA LYS A 177 19.06 23.27 -8.70
C LYS A 177 17.65 22.88 -8.22
N VAL A 178 16.99 21.98 -8.94
CA VAL A 178 15.63 21.54 -8.62
C VAL A 178 15.61 20.80 -7.28
N LEU A 179 16.51 19.83 -7.08
CA LEU A 179 16.58 19.09 -5.82
C LEU A 179 16.90 19.99 -4.62
N ALA A 180 17.81 20.96 -4.77
CA ALA A 180 18.12 21.92 -3.73
C ALA A 180 16.91 22.80 -3.38
N GLY A 181 16.13 23.23 -4.36
CA GLY A 181 14.89 23.99 -4.15
C GLY A 181 13.86 23.20 -3.35
N PHE A 182 13.56 21.99 -3.79
CA PHE A 182 12.59 21.13 -3.11
C PHE A 182 13.06 20.68 -1.71
N THR A 183 14.35 20.41 -1.53
CA THR A 183 14.94 20.05 -0.23
C THR A 183 14.92 21.25 0.72
N GLY A 184 15.28 22.43 0.23
CA GLY A 184 15.27 23.68 1.00
C GLY A 184 13.86 24.11 1.43
N ALA A 185 12.84 23.79 0.63
CA ALA A 185 11.42 23.96 0.98
C ALA A 185 10.85 22.83 1.84
N GLU A 186 11.68 21.86 2.25
CA GLU A 186 11.27 20.69 3.03
C GLU A 186 10.19 19.81 2.39
N LEU A 187 10.09 19.78 1.06
CA LEU A 187 9.11 19.01 0.30
C LEU A 187 9.61 17.60 -0.06
N LEU A 188 10.93 17.39 -0.07
CA LEU A 188 11.57 16.08 -0.24
C LEU A 188 12.89 15.97 0.55
N ALA A 189 13.41 14.76 0.64
CA ALA A 189 14.73 14.46 1.15
C ALA A 189 15.46 13.58 0.13
N VAL A 190 16.72 13.91 -0.17
CA VAL A 190 17.62 13.05 -0.96
C VAL A 190 18.30 12.09 -0.01
N GLU A 191 18.22 10.79 -0.28
CA GLU A 191 18.72 9.72 0.61
C GLU A 191 19.97 9.02 0.03
N THR A 192 20.54 9.55 -1.07
CA THR A 192 21.81 9.12 -1.66
C THR A 192 22.79 10.30 -1.70
N GLU A 193 24.09 10.01 -1.80
CA GLU A 193 25.12 11.07 -1.91
C GLU A 193 24.93 11.95 -3.14
N ALA A 194 24.49 11.35 -4.26
CA ALA A 194 24.20 12.08 -5.50
C ALA A 194 23.03 11.42 -6.23
N VAL A 195 22.23 12.24 -6.90
CA VAL A 195 21.20 11.80 -7.85
C VAL A 195 21.68 12.07 -9.26
N GLN A 196 21.70 11.02 -10.08
CA GLN A 196 22.06 11.12 -11.49
C GLN A 196 20.80 11.34 -12.34
N PRO A 197 20.74 12.39 -13.19
CA PRO A 197 19.55 12.68 -13.98
C PRO A 197 19.48 11.81 -15.27
N THR A 198 19.62 10.51 -15.09
CA THR A 198 19.72 9.54 -16.20
C THR A 198 18.70 8.42 -16.09
N ALA A 199 17.75 8.52 -15.16
CA ALA A 199 16.75 7.49 -14.95
C ALA A 199 15.91 7.21 -16.20
N THR A 200 15.69 5.94 -16.51
CA THR A 200 14.80 5.46 -17.59
C THR A 200 13.55 4.81 -17.03
N LEU A 201 13.59 4.43 -15.75
CA LEU A 201 12.49 3.84 -15.00
C LEU A 201 12.36 4.55 -13.65
N VAL A 202 11.15 4.59 -13.13
CA VAL A 202 10.85 5.13 -11.79
C VAL A 202 10.11 4.08 -10.98
N LEU A 203 10.66 3.76 -9.83
CA LEU A 203 10.05 2.89 -8.83
C LEU A 203 9.50 3.76 -7.70
N VAL A 204 8.18 3.83 -7.60
CA VAL A 204 7.47 4.57 -6.54
C VAL A 204 7.08 3.59 -5.44
N VAL A 205 7.65 3.76 -4.25
CA VAL A 205 7.37 2.91 -3.09
C VAL A 205 6.37 3.61 -2.19
N SER A 206 5.20 3.02 -2.00
CA SER A 206 4.16 3.49 -1.08
C SER A 206 4.13 2.68 0.22
N GLY A 207 3.46 3.23 1.22
CA GLY A 207 3.13 2.53 2.46
C GLY A 207 1.85 1.69 2.36
N PRO A 208 1.41 1.14 3.50
CA PRO A 208 0.11 0.49 3.60
C PRO A 208 -1.03 1.48 3.38
N ALA A 209 -2.24 0.97 3.18
CA ALA A 209 -3.42 1.83 3.10
C ALA A 209 -3.54 2.70 4.37
N PRO A 210 -3.64 4.02 4.23
CA PRO A 210 -3.72 4.90 5.39
C PRO A 210 -5.08 4.77 6.10
N VAL A 211 -5.13 5.17 7.35
CA VAL A 211 -6.41 5.36 8.04
C VAL A 211 -7.20 6.46 7.30
N ALA A 212 -8.49 6.25 7.13
CA ALA A 212 -9.35 7.23 6.45
C ALA A 212 -9.30 8.59 7.15
N ALA A 213 -8.99 9.63 6.37
CA ALA A 213 -8.97 11.03 6.79
C ALA A 213 -9.58 11.91 5.69
N PRO A 214 -10.12 13.10 6.00
CA PRO A 214 -10.84 13.93 5.03
C PRO A 214 -10.00 14.33 3.81
N ASP A 215 -8.68 14.45 3.95
CA ASP A 215 -7.74 14.91 2.93
C ASP A 215 -7.04 13.76 2.16
N VAL A 216 -7.27 12.50 2.53
CA VAL A 216 -6.61 11.33 1.88
C VAL A 216 -6.85 11.31 0.37
N GLY A 217 -8.08 11.58 -0.07
CA GLY A 217 -8.40 11.64 -1.51
C GLY A 217 -7.58 12.69 -2.26
N GLN A 218 -7.37 13.86 -1.66
CA GLN A 218 -6.59 14.93 -2.27
C GLN A 218 -5.09 14.61 -2.27
N ARG A 219 -4.57 14.01 -1.20
CA ARG A 219 -3.19 13.51 -1.13
C ARG A 219 -2.92 12.42 -2.18
N ASN A 220 -3.85 11.49 -2.33
CA ASN A 220 -3.75 10.47 -3.37
C ASN A 220 -3.77 11.08 -4.77
N ALA A 221 -4.64 12.05 -5.03
CA ALA A 221 -4.67 12.76 -6.32
C ALA A 221 -3.34 13.49 -6.59
N ALA A 222 -2.74 14.12 -5.58
CA ALA A 222 -1.41 14.74 -5.72
C ALA A 222 -0.33 13.69 -6.02
N ALA A 223 -0.34 12.55 -5.34
CA ALA A 223 0.59 11.45 -5.59
C ALA A 223 0.45 10.86 -7.00
N LEU A 224 -0.79 10.68 -7.49
CA LEU A 224 -1.06 10.23 -8.86
C LEU A 224 -0.61 11.25 -9.89
N ALA A 225 -0.77 12.55 -9.62
CA ALA A 225 -0.29 13.62 -10.48
C ALA A 225 1.24 13.60 -10.63
N LEU A 226 1.97 13.33 -9.54
CA LEU A 226 3.42 13.11 -9.57
C LEU A 226 3.78 11.86 -10.41
N ALA A 227 3.14 10.73 -10.16
CA ALA A 227 3.38 9.49 -10.92
C ALA A 227 3.13 9.69 -12.42
N ALA A 228 2.03 10.35 -12.80
CA ALA A 228 1.70 10.67 -14.19
C ALA A 228 2.73 11.59 -14.85
N ALA A 229 3.29 12.55 -14.11
CA ALA A 229 4.33 13.43 -14.62
C ALA A 229 5.61 12.64 -14.93
N PHE A 230 6.02 11.71 -14.07
CA PHE A 230 7.14 10.82 -14.35
C PHE A 230 6.86 9.87 -15.50
N ASP A 231 5.64 9.32 -15.61
CA ASP A 231 5.20 8.42 -16.68
C ASP A 231 5.28 9.08 -18.07
N SER A 232 5.12 10.41 -18.13
CA SER A 232 5.30 11.15 -19.39
C SER A 232 6.73 11.09 -19.95
N ARG A 233 7.71 10.61 -19.17
CA ARG A 233 9.15 10.59 -19.51
C ARG A 233 9.83 9.24 -19.32
N ALA A 234 9.35 8.40 -18.40
CA ALA A 234 9.93 7.10 -18.06
C ALA A 234 8.85 6.08 -17.73
N GLY A 235 9.15 4.80 -17.80
CA GLY A 235 8.27 3.77 -17.26
C GLY A 235 8.15 3.86 -15.74
N VAL A 236 6.91 3.80 -15.23
CA VAL A 236 6.61 3.95 -13.80
C VAL A 236 5.98 2.70 -13.24
N VAL A 237 6.50 2.23 -12.10
CA VAL A 237 5.89 1.17 -11.30
C VAL A 237 5.65 1.69 -9.90
N VAL A 238 4.40 1.64 -9.44
CA VAL A 238 3.99 1.99 -8.07
C VAL A 238 3.83 0.70 -7.28
N VAL A 239 4.53 0.59 -6.16
CA VAL A 239 4.51 -0.63 -5.34
C VAL A 239 4.15 -0.31 -3.90
N GLY A 240 3.53 -1.28 -3.23
CA GLY A 240 3.24 -1.19 -1.80
C GLY A 240 3.24 -2.57 -1.15
N PRO A 241 3.21 -2.63 0.20
CA PRO A 241 3.11 -3.87 0.94
C PRO A 241 1.71 -4.49 0.79
N ALA A 242 1.55 -5.72 1.28
CA ALA A 242 0.25 -6.37 1.38
C ALA A 242 -0.79 -5.44 2.07
N GLY A 243 -1.97 -5.33 1.50
CA GLY A 243 -3.01 -4.39 1.92
C GLY A 243 -2.87 -2.97 1.36
N ALA A 244 -1.79 -2.65 0.63
CA ALA A 244 -1.62 -1.32 0.01
C ALA A 244 -2.64 -1.03 -1.10
N ALA A 245 -3.34 -2.04 -1.61
CA ALA A 245 -4.43 -1.87 -2.58
C ALA A 245 -5.81 -1.67 -1.93
N ASP A 246 -5.90 -1.69 -0.61
CA ASP A 246 -7.14 -1.40 0.10
C ASP A 246 -7.43 0.11 0.08
N ALA A 247 -8.71 0.46 0.08
CA ALA A 247 -9.11 1.87 0.16
C ALA A 247 -8.96 2.40 1.61
N PRO A 248 -8.59 3.66 1.77
CA PRO A 248 -8.25 4.67 0.77
C PRO A 248 -6.72 4.80 0.57
N SER A 249 -6.15 4.19 -0.42
CA SER A 249 -4.71 4.26 -0.70
C SER A 249 -4.39 4.85 -2.07
N VAL A 250 -3.13 5.24 -2.29
CA VAL A 250 -2.65 5.70 -3.59
C VAL A 250 -2.67 4.57 -4.63
N LEU A 251 -2.36 3.33 -4.22
CA LEU A 251 -2.40 2.17 -5.11
C LEU A 251 -3.84 1.85 -5.56
N ARG A 252 -4.79 1.95 -4.64
CA ARG A 252 -6.21 1.81 -4.98
C ARG A 252 -6.66 2.91 -5.92
N ALA A 253 -6.35 4.16 -5.61
CA ALA A 253 -6.68 5.29 -6.47
C ALA A 253 -6.06 5.16 -7.88
N LEU A 254 -4.81 4.65 -8.00
CA LEU A 254 -4.19 4.33 -9.28
C LEU A 254 -5.00 3.28 -10.05
N ARG A 255 -5.40 2.19 -9.38
CA ARG A 255 -6.16 1.09 -10.01
C ARG A 255 -7.57 1.49 -10.45
N ASP A 256 -8.14 2.49 -9.82
CA ASP A 256 -9.44 3.05 -10.17
C ASP A 256 -9.36 4.09 -11.32
N ASP A 257 -8.16 4.58 -11.65
CA ASP A 257 -7.92 5.49 -12.78
C ASP A 257 -7.63 4.69 -14.07
N ALA A 258 -8.64 4.58 -14.93
CA ALA A 258 -8.54 3.82 -16.18
C ALA A 258 -7.44 4.33 -17.12
N THR A 259 -7.14 5.64 -17.11
CA THR A 259 -6.12 6.24 -17.98
C THR A 259 -4.70 5.94 -17.49
N LEU A 260 -4.48 6.01 -16.18
CA LEU A 260 -3.15 5.75 -15.61
C LEU A 260 -2.81 4.26 -15.60
N THR A 261 -3.79 3.38 -15.36
CA THR A 261 -3.56 1.92 -15.34
C THR A 261 -3.15 1.34 -16.69
N GLU A 262 -3.35 2.04 -17.79
CA GLU A 262 -2.86 1.63 -19.11
C GLU A 262 -1.37 1.88 -19.31
N ARG A 263 -0.75 2.70 -18.47
CA ARG A 263 0.64 3.17 -18.63
C ARG A 263 1.51 2.93 -17.39
N VAL A 264 0.93 3.04 -16.21
CA VAL A 264 1.62 2.89 -14.93
C VAL A 264 1.30 1.52 -14.34
N SER A 265 2.32 0.73 -14.06
CA SER A 265 2.16 -0.56 -13.41
C SER A 265 1.97 -0.42 -11.89
N SER A 266 1.28 -1.37 -11.28
CA SER A 266 1.11 -1.44 -9.82
C SER A 266 1.36 -2.83 -9.26
N VAL A 267 2.00 -2.91 -8.07
CA VAL A 267 2.24 -4.16 -7.33
C VAL A 267 1.88 -3.96 -5.86
N ASP A 268 1.00 -4.79 -5.28
CA ASP A 268 0.43 -4.58 -3.94
C ASP A 268 0.91 -5.52 -2.85
N ASP A 269 1.89 -6.35 -3.12
CA ASP A 269 2.46 -7.35 -2.22
C ASP A 269 4.00 -7.31 -2.24
N ALA A 270 4.57 -6.14 -2.49
CA ALA A 270 6.01 -5.96 -2.69
C ALA A 270 6.87 -6.27 -1.44
N ASP A 271 6.26 -6.42 -0.28
CA ASP A 271 6.90 -6.90 0.96
C ASP A 271 7.11 -8.42 0.98
N THR A 272 6.45 -9.16 0.09
CA THR A 272 6.67 -10.61 -0.09
C THR A 272 7.81 -10.90 -1.08
N PRO A 273 8.43 -12.09 -1.03
CA PRO A 273 9.42 -12.49 -2.05
C PRO A 273 8.86 -12.48 -3.47
N GLU A 274 7.63 -12.98 -3.65
CA GLU A 274 6.93 -13.01 -4.93
C GLU A 274 6.66 -11.61 -5.46
N GLY A 275 6.20 -10.70 -4.61
CA GLY A 275 5.92 -9.32 -4.98
C GLY A 275 7.19 -8.56 -5.37
N ARG A 276 8.33 -8.84 -4.73
CA ARG A 276 9.62 -8.28 -5.14
C ARG A 276 10.07 -8.78 -6.52
N ILE A 277 9.90 -10.08 -6.81
CA ILE A 277 10.15 -10.65 -8.15
C ILE A 277 9.21 -10.00 -9.17
N THR A 278 7.92 -9.92 -8.85
CA THR A 278 6.90 -9.28 -9.67
C THR A 278 7.22 -7.81 -9.96
N THR A 279 7.77 -7.08 -8.98
CA THR A 279 8.21 -5.69 -9.17
C THR A 279 9.31 -5.58 -10.23
N VAL A 280 10.30 -6.49 -10.24
CA VAL A 280 11.34 -6.52 -11.27
C VAL A 280 10.74 -6.79 -12.65
N PHE A 281 9.81 -7.75 -12.75
CA PHE A 281 9.14 -8.05 -14.02
C PHE A 281 8.24 -6.90 -14.50
N ALA A 282 7.57 -6.20 -13.58
CA ALA A 282 6.79 -5.00 -13.91
C ALA A 282 7.69 -3.86 -14.43
N LEU A 283 8.86 -3.64 -13.81
CA LEU A 283 9.87 -2.70 -14.32
C LEU A 283 10.38 -3.13 -15.71
N HIS A 284 10.67 -4.41 -15.90
CA HIS A 284 11.08 -4.93 -17.22
C HIS A 284 9.99 -4.72 -18.27
N GLN A 285 8.73 -4.98 -17.94
CA GLN A 285 7.59 -4.76 -18.84
C GLN A 285 7.47 -3.28 -19.24
N GLN A 286 7.73 -2.36 -18.31
CA GLN A 286 7.74 -0.91 -18.57
C GLN A 286 8.82 -0.50 -19.58
N VAL A 287 9.94 -1.21 -19.67
CA VAL A 287 10.95 -0.97 -20.72
C VAL A 287 10.34 -1.13 -22.11
N GLY A 288 9.42 -2.09 -22.27
CA GLY A 288 8.66 -2.32 -23.50
C GLY A 288 7.40 -1.47 -23.66
N GLY A 289 7.13 -0.54 -22.73
CA GLY A 289 5.94 0.31 -22.75
C GLY A 289 4.65 -0.41 -22.31
N GLY A 290 4.75 -1.63 -21.74
CA GLY A 290 3.60 -2.35 -21.19
C GLY A 290 3.34 -2.00 -19.73
N ALA A 291 2.07 -2.05 -19.30
CA ALA A 291 1.68 -1.83 -17.92
C ALA A 291 0.71 -2.92 -17.43
N GLY A 292 0.56 -3.03 -16.11
CA GLY A 292 -0.40 -3.95 -15.50
C GLY A 292 -0.55 -3.77 -14.00
N ARG A 293 -1.58 -4.43 -13.46
CA ARG A 293 -1.94 -4.41 -12.03
C ARG A 293 -1.66 -5.78 -11.45
N TYR A 294 -0.63 -5.89 -10.63
CA TYR A 294 -0.11 -7.16 -10.14
C TYR A 294 -0.23 -7.28 -8.62
N GLY A 295 -0.19 -8.53 -8.15
CA GLY A 295 -0.27 -8.88 -6.75
C GLY A 295 -1.53 -9.64 -6.39
N THR A 296 -1.91 -9.59 -5.11
CA THR A 296 -3.02 -10.35 -4.53
C THR A 296 -4.19 -9.49 -4.06
N GLY A 297 -4.00 -8.18 -4.01
CA GLY A 297 -4.97 -7.23 -3.47
C GLY A 297 -6.07 -6.85 -4.46
N GLN A 298 -6.98 -6.02 -4.00
CA GLN A 298 -8.16 -5.62 -4.77
C GLN A 298 -7.76 -4.89 -6.06
N GLY A 299 -8.37 -5.28 -7.17
CA GLY A 299 -8.13 -4.70 -8.49
C GLY A 299 -6.88 -5.22 -9.19
N ALA A 300 -6.15 -6.19 -8.65
CA ALA A 300 -5.11 -6.92 -9.36
C ALA A 300 -5.71 -7.70 -10.55
N GLN A 301 -5.01 -7.71 -11.67
CA GLN A 301 -5.41 -8.47 -12.87
C GLN A 301 -4.71 -9.83 -12.95
N ALA A 302 -3.51 -9.93 -12.36
CA ALA A 302 -2.70 -11.14 -12.29
C ALA A 302 -1.70 -11.06 -11.12
N ALA A 303 -1.15 -12.19 -10.70
CA ALA A 303 -0.10 -12.21 -9.68
C ALA A 303 1.21 -11.58 -10.18
N ALA A 304 1.54 -11.75 -11.46
CA ALA A 304 2.75 -11.22 -12.08
C ALA A 304 2.54 -10.96 -13.59
N PRO A 305 3.40 -10.15 -14.24
CA PRO A 305 3.41 -10.02 -15.69
C PRO A 305 3.64 -11.37 -16.37
N THR A 306 2.94 -11.63 -17.47
CA THR A 306 3.24 -12.79 -18.31
C THR A 306 4.60 -12.54 -18.99
N PRO A 307 5.58 -13.43 -18.87
CA PRO A 307 6.84 -13.30 -19.56
C PRO A 307 6.60 -13.16 -21.06
N SER A 308 7.01 -12.04 -21.64
CA SER A 308 7.05 -11.95 -23.10
C SER A 308 8.13 -12.90 -23.61
N PRO A 309 7.87 -13.72 -24.65
CA PRO A 309 8.90 -14.53 -25.23
C PRO A 309 10.05 -13.60 -25.67
N SER A 310 11.26 -13.88 -25.20
CA SER A 310 12.48 -13.20 -25.64
C SER A 310 12.58 -13.34 -27.15
N ARG A 311 12.56 -12.21 -27.86
CA ARG A 311 12.86 -12.16 -29.31
C ARG A 311 14.33 -12.39 -29.52
#